data_e263b78a9a28fe05052040528c467b94
#
_entry.id   e263b78a9a28fe05052040528c467b94
#
_cell.length_a   1.000
_cell.length_b   1.000
_cell.length_c   1.000
_cell.angle_alpha   90.00
_cell.angle_beta   90.00
_cell.angle_gamma   90.00
#
_symmetry.space_group_name_H-M   'P 1'
#
loop_
_entity.id
_entity.type
_entity.pdbx_description
1 polymer ?
#
loop_
_entity_poly.entity_id
_entity_poly.type
_entity_poly.pdbx_seq_one_letter_code
_entity_poly.pdbx_strand_id
1 'polypeptide(L)'
;MKLNAKNLILDLLLASNDSPLSVRDAIAACRLFGLSDNSVRVALARASADGLIEAAGRGTYRLGASALQLAGEVATWRTAEQRIRPWQGGYIAVLTQHLGRTDRAALRKRERALAMLGFASLETGFYLRPDNIDENLSQIRQRLCRLGLEAQALVFY
;
A
#
# COMPACT_ATOMS: atom_id res chain seq x y z
N MET A 1 10.62 14.00 3.67
CA MET A 1 10.52 12.55 3.95
C MET A 1 11.87 12.07 4.46
N LYS A 2 11.98 11.55 5.70
CA LYS A 2 13.26 11.02 6.18
C LYS A 2 13.55 9.70 5.49
N LEU A 3 14.62 9.63 4.72
CA LEU A 3 15.08 8.40 4.08
C LEU A 3 15.48 7.41 5.17
N ASN A 4 14.94 6.20 5.14
CA ASN A 4 15.32 5.13 6.06
C ASN A 4 15.62 3.83 5.30
N ALA A 5 16.44 2.97 5.89
CA ALA A 5 16.89 1.74 5.25
C ALA A 5 15.72 0.82 4.82
N LYS A 6 14.65 0.73 5.61
CA LYS A 6 13.48 -0.12 5.29
C LYS A 6 12.81 0.33 3.99
N ASN A 7 12.53 1.63 3.86
CA ASN A 7 11.87 2.16 2.67
C ASN A 7 12.75 1.99 1.44
N LEU A 8 14.04 2.32 1.55
CA LEU A 8 14.97 2.19 0.42
C LEU A 8 15.12 0.74 -0.06
N ILE A 9 15.18 -0.24 0.87
CA ILE A 9 15.20 -1.66 0.52
C ILE A 9 13.93 -2.08 -0.23
N LEU A 10 12.77 -1.64 0.24
CA LEU A 10 11.49 -1.95 -0.42
C LEU A 10 11.42 -1.30 -1.81
N ASP A 11 11.87 -0.06 -1.95
CA ASP A 11 11.92 0.64 -3.24
C ASP A 11 12.86 -0.06 -4.24
N LEU A 12 14.03 -0.53 -3.79
CA LEU A 12 14.95 -1.31 -4.61
C LEU A 12 14.34 -2.63 -5.08
N LEU A 13 13.66 -3.35 -4.19
CA LEU A 13 12.97 -4.59 -4.53
C LEU A 13 11.80 -4.36 -5.49
N LEU A 14 11.05 -3.26 -5.31
CA LEU A 14 9.98 -2.85 -6.23
C LEU A 14 10.52 -2.50 -7.63
N ALA A 15 11.71 -1.90 -7.68
CA ALA A 15 12.35 -1.53 -8.95
C ALA A 15 13.01 -2.72 -9.67
N SER A 16 13.34 -3.79 -8.95
CA SER A 16 14.09 -4.94 -9.49
C SER A 16 13.27 -5.94 -10.30
N ASN A 17 11.96 -5.68 -10.53
CA ASN A 17 11.06 -6.55 -11.30
C ASN A 17 11.18 -8.04 -10.90
N ASP A 18 10.93 -8.34 -9.63
CA ASP A 18 11.01 -9.67 -9.01
C ASP A 18 12.42 -10.29 -8.91
N SER A 19 13.47 -9.59 -9.32
CA SER A 19 14.83 -10.07 -9.11
C SER A 19 15.21 -9.99 -7.63
N PRO A 20 15.74 -11.07 -7.03
CA PRO A 20 16.13 -11.07 -5.63
C PRO A 20 17.27 -10.06 -5.36
N LEU A 21 17.17 -9.32 -4.25
CA LEU A 21 18.17 -8.38 -3.78
C LEU A 21 19.09 -9.08 -2.77
N SER A 22 20.41 -9.07 -3.01
CA SER A 22 21.36 -9.59 -2.04
C SER A 22 21.57 -8.61 -0.87
N VAL A 23 21.90 -9.15 0.32
CA VAL A 23 22.31 -8.31 1.48
C VAL A 23 23.46 -7.40 1.12
N ARG A 24 24.42 -7.88 0.31
CA ARG A 24 25.58 -7.11 -0.16
C ARG A 24 25.14 -5.90 -1.00
N ASP A 25 24.23 -6.11 -1.96
CA ASP A 25 23.78 -5.04 -2.85
C ASP A 25 22.86 -4.06 -2.10
N ALA A 26 22.03 -4.55 -1.17
CA ALA A 26 21.26 -3.69 -0.28
C ALA A 26 22.16 -2.77 0.55
N ILE A 27 23.25 -3.30 1.12
CA ILE A 27 24.24 -2.50 1.87
C ILE A 27 24.94 -1.50 0.94
N ALA A 28 25.39 -1.94 -0.23
CA ALA A 28 26.07 -1.07 -1.19
C ALA A 28 25.19 0.11 -1.62
N ALA A 29 23.93 -0.17 -1.97
CA ALA A 29 22.98 0.86 -2.34
C ALA A 29 22.66 1.81 -1.17
N CYS A 30 22.43 1.30 0.03
CA CYS A 30 22.11 2.11 1.19
C CYS A 30 23.29 3.01 1.64
N ARG A 31 24.52 2.59 1.45
CA ARG A 31 25.73 3.41 1.70
C ARG A 31 25.77 4.68 0.87
N LEU A 32 25.29 4.66 -0.37
CA LEU A 32 25.19 5.84 -1.23
C LEU A 32 24.32 6.94 -0.63
N PHE A 33 23.41 6.57 0.27
CA PHE A 33 22.51 7.48 0.99
C PHE A 33 22.94 7.72 2.44
N GLY A 34 24.17 7.36 2.82
CA GLY A 34 24.73 7.59 4.15
C GLY A 34 24.17 6.66 5.24
N LEU A 35 23.53 5.55 4.87
CA LEU A 35 22.99 4.58 5.84
C LEU A 35 24.05 3.55 6.22
N SER A 36 24.16 3.23 7.53
CA SER A 36 25.13 2.27 8.03
C SER A 36 24.72 0.82 7.74
N ASP A 37 25.70 -0.06 7.58
CA ASP A 37 25.50 -1.50 7.36
C ASP A 37 24.62 -2.14 8.43
N ASN A 38 24.80 -1.73 9.70
CA ASN A 38 24.01 -2.23 10.79
C ASN A 38 22.53 -1.82 10.65
N SER A 39 22.26 -0.58 10.26
CA SER A 39 20.88 -0.11 9.99
C SER A 39 20.22 -0.92 8.89
N VAL A 40 20.96 -1.28 7.83
CA VAL A 40 20.47 -2.11 6.73
C VAL A 40 20.14 -3.53 7.20
N ARG A 41 21.05 -4.17 7.96
CA ARG A 41 20.82 -5.52 8.50
C ARG A 41 19.62 -5.57 9.44
N VAL A 42 19.47 -4.58 10.32
CA VAL A 42 18.31 -4.46 11.22
C VAL A 42 17.03 -4.22 10.40
N ALA A 43 17.09 -3.40 9.36
CA ALA A 43 15.93 -3.14 8.50
C ALA A 43 15.50 -4.39 7.73
N LEU A 44 16.43 -5.18 7.19
CA LEU A 44 16.14 -6.47 6.54
C LEU A 44 15.49 -7.46 7.52
N ALA A 45 16.04 -7.61 8.72
CA ALA A 45 15.49 -8.51 9.73
C ALA A 45 14.05 -8.11 10.12
N ARG A 46 13.81 -6.82 10.35
CA ARG A 46 12.46 -6.29 10.66
C ARG A 46 11.50 -6.44 9.50
N ALA A 47 11.91 -6.10 8.28
CA ALA A 47 11.07 -6.24 7.10
C ALA A 47 10.69 -7.71 6.84
N SER A 48 11.60 -8.65 7.12
CA SER A 48 11.33 -10.09 7.05
C SER A 48 10.33 -10.53 8.14
N ALA A 49 10.52 -10.09 9.39
CA ALA A 49 9.58 -10.36 10.48
C ALA A 49 8.19 -9.80 10.24
N ASP A 50 8.10 -8.62 9.58
CA ASP A 50 6.84 -7.97 9.19
C ASP A 50 6.20 -8.63 7.94
N GLY A 51 6.82 -9.65 7.32
CA GLY A 51 6.34 -10.30 6.10
C GLY A 51 6.39 -9.42 4.84
N LEU A 52 7.14 -8.31 4.89
CA LEU A 52 7.31 -7.41 3.75
C LEU A 52 8.34 -7.92 2.75
N ILE A 53 9.31 -8.67 3.22
CA ILE A 53 10.30 -9.39 2.39
C ILE A 53 10.40 -10.83 2.88
N GLU A 54 10.79 -11.73 1.98
CA GLU A 54 11.03 -13.13 2.28
C GLU A 54 12.35 -13.60 1.69
N ALA A 55 12.96 -14.63 2.28
CA ALA A 55 14.20 -15.20 1.78
C ALA A 55 13.96 -15.89 0.42
N ALA A 56 14.73 -15.50 -0.59
CA ALA A 56 14.74 -16.11 -1.92
C ALA A 56 15.92 -17.07 -2.12
N GLY A 57 16.85 -17.11 -1.16
CA GLY A 57 18.05 -17.94 -1.14
C GLY A 57 19.01 -17.47 -0.05
N ARG A 58 20.22 -18.03 -0.01
CA ARG A 58 21.21 -17.67 1.01
C ARG A 58 21.64 -16.22 0.86
N GLY A 59 21.20 -15.37 1.81
CA GLY A 59 21.57 -13.96 1.82
C GLY A 59 20.91 -13.12 0.72
N THR A 60 19.79 -13.61 0.15
CA THR A 60 18.99 -12.90 -0.85
C THR A 60 17.55 -12.82 -0.40
N TYR A 61 16.89 -11.71 -0.74
CA TYR A 61 15.51 -11.42 -0.37
C TYR A 61 14.71 -11.00 -1.60
N ARG A 62 13.41 -11.28 -1.56
CA ARG A 62 12.40 -10.77 -2.50
C ARG A 62 11.23 -10.15 -1.74
N LEU A 63 10.34 -9.49 -2.44
CA LEU A 63 9.12 -8.96 -1.84
C LEU A 63 8.28 -10.11 -1.27
N GLY A 64 7.85 -9.96 -0.03
CA GLY A 64 6.90 -10.86 0.61
C GLY A 64 5.46 -10.56 0.19
N ALA A 65 4.53 -11.48 0.51
CA ALA A 65 3.13 -11.37 0.12
C ALA A 65 2.47 -10.05 0.55
N SER A 66 2.80 -9.54 1.75
CA SER A 66 2.26 -8.27 2.24
C SER A 66 2.75 -7.05 1.44
N ALA A 67 3.99 -7.11 0.94
CA ALA A 67 4.55 -6.04 0.10
C ALA A 67 4.07 -6.15 -1.35
N LEU A 68 3.88 -7.36 -1.86
CA LEU A 68 3.33 -7.58 -3.21
C LEU A 68 1.91 -7.03 -3.35
N GLN A 69 1.08 -7.15 -2.31
CA GLN A 69 -0.23 -6.49 -2.29
C GLN A 69 -0.11 -4.97 -2.41
N LEU A 70 0.82 -4.37 -1.67
CA LEU A 70 1.08 -2.94 -1.72
C LEU A 70 1.69 -2.52 -3.07
N ALA A 71 2.59 -3.34 -3.62
CA ALA A 71 3.21 -3.14 -4.93
C ALA A 71 2.18 -3.15 -6.07
N GLY A 72 1.20 -4.05 -6.03
CA GLY A 72 0.09 -4.09 -6.98
C GLY A 72 -0.74 -2.81 -6.98
N GLU A 73 -0.98 -2.23 -5.81
CA GLU A 73 -1.67 -0.94 -5.71
C GLU A 73 -0.80 0.22 -6.25
N VAL A 74 0.50 0.22 -5.96
CA VAL A 74 1.44 1.23 -6.51
C VAL A 74 1.55 1.11 -8.03
N ALA A 75 1.61 -0.09 -8.59
CA ALA A 75 1.58 -0.31 -10.04
C ALA A 75 0.27 0.21 -10.67
N THR A 76 -0.85 -0.01 -9.97
CA THR A 76 -2.16 0.51 -10.36
C THR A 76 -2.20 2.05 -10.35
N TRP A 77 -1.45 2.69 -9.46
CA TRP A 77 -1.32 4.16 -9.43
C TRP A 77 -0.48 4.70 -10.60
N ARG A 78 0.57 4.01 -11.01
CA ARG A 78 1.38 4.40 -12.18
C ARG A 78 0.56 4.42 -13.48
N THR A 79 -0.45 3.58 -13.58
CA THR A 79 -1.40 3.54 -14.72
C THR A 79 -2.69 4.30 -14.45
N ALA A 80 -2.82 4.96 -13.29
CA ALA A 80 -4.05 5.67 -12.91
C ALA A 80 -4.43 6.76 -13.91
N GLU A 81 -3.45 7.51 -14.44
CA GLU A 81 -3.69 8.56 -15.42
C GLU A 81 -4.36 8.03 -16.69
N GLN A 82 -4.02 6.81 -17.12
CA GLN A 82 -4.63 6.18 -18.30
C GLN A 82 -6.08 5.75 -18.07
N ARG A 83 -6.54 5.71 -16.83
CA ARG A 83 -7.88 5.31 -16.41
C ARG A 83 -8.74 6.49 -15.97
N ILE A 84 -8.21 7.70 -16.01
CA ILE A 84 -8.97 8.89 -15.69
C ILE A 84 -9.98 9.14 -16.82
N ARG A 85 -11.23 9.34 -16.45
CA ARG A 85 -12.31 9.71 -17.34
C ARG A 85 -12.92 11.06 -16.92
N PRO A 86 -13.53 11.83 -17.85
CA PRO A 86 -14.25 13.04 -17.48
C PRO A 86 -15.33 12.74 -16.46
N TRP A 87 -15.33 13.51 -15.38
CA TRP A 87 -16.34 13.37 -14.35
C TRP A 87 -17.71 13.85 -14.85
N GLN A 88 -18.75 13.05 -14.62
CA GLN A 88 -20.12 13.31 -15.07
C GLN A 88 -21.08 13.66 -13.92
N GLY A 89 -20.54 14.15 -12.78
CA GLY A 89 -21.35 14.56 -11.64
C GLY A 89 -21.62 13.46 -10.63
N GLY A 90 -21.29 12.19 -10.91
CA GLY A 90 -21.49 11.05 -10.01
C GLY A 90 -20.40 10.93 -8.94
N TYR A 91 -20.77 10.36 -7.81
CA TYR A 91 -19.84 10.06 -6.71
C TYR A 91 -19.96 8.60 -6.28
N ILE A 92 -18.85 8.04 -5.84
CA ILE A 92 -18.84 6.78 -5.14
C ILE A 92 -18.80 7.09 -3.65
N ALA A 93 -19.71 6.49 -2.89
CA ALA A 93 -19.85 6.68 -1.46
C ALA A 93 -19.47 5.43 -0.68
N VAL A 94 -18.84 5.63 0.48
CA VAL A 94 -18.55 4.56 1.45
C VAL A 94 -19.10 4.96 2.81
N LEU A 95 -19.95 4.09 3.37
CA LEU A 95 -20.55 4.26 4.69
C LEU A 95 -19.98 3.21 5.66
N THR A 96 -19.44 3.70 6.77
CA THR A 96 -18.81 2.90 7.82
C THR A 96 -19.32 3.23 9.22
N GLN A 97 -20.40 4.03 9.34
CA GLN A 97 -20.95 4.49 10.63
C GLN A 97 -21.42 3.36 11.53
N HIS A 98 -21.91 2.25 10.92
CA HIS A 98 -22.39 1.06 11.63
C HIS A 98 -21.26 0.13 12.08
N LEU A 99 -20.01 0.40 11.68
CA LEU A 99 -18.85 -0.41 12.06
C LEU A 99 -18.29 0.02 13.40
N GLY A 100 -17.64 -0.93 14.11
CA GLY A 100 -17.00 -0.67 15.39
C GLY A 100 -15.94 0.44 15.32
N ARG A 101 -15.83 1.23 16.39
CA ARG A 101 -14.91 2.38 16.49
C ARG A 101 -13.95 2.30 17.67
N THR A 102 -13.98 1.21 18.43
CA THR A 102 -13.14 1.01 19.62
C THR A 102 -11.74 0.50 19.26
N ASP A 103 -11.61 -0.28 18.21
CA ASP A 103 -10.33 -0.77 17.73
C ASP A 103 -9.62 0.30 16.89
N ARG A 104 -8.64 0.96 17.51
CA ARG A 104 -7.82 1.99 16.86
C ARG A 104 -6.97 1.47 15.70
N ALA A 105 -6.61 0.18 15.70
CA ALA A 105 -5.83 -0.41 14.62
C ALA A 105 -6.73 -0.63 13.38
N ALA A 106 -7.93 -1.14 13.56
CA ALA A 106 -8.93 -1.28 12.51
C ALA A 106 -9.32 0.09 11.92
N LEU A 107 -9.56 1.09 12.77
CA LEU A 107 -9.85 2.47 12.32
C LEU A 107 -8.74 3.01 11.41
N ARG A 108 -7.47 2.91 11.83
CA ARG A 108 -6.33 3.39 11.02
C ARG A 108 -6.20 2.64 9.69
N LYS A 109 -6.46 1.32 9.67
CA LYS A 109 -6.46 0.53 8.43
C LYS A 109 -7.56 1.00 7.48
N ARG A 110 -8.77 1.19 8.00
CA ARG A 110 -9.94 1.70 7.26
C ARG A 110 -9.66 3.07 6.64
N GLU A 111 -9.23 4.03 7.45
CA GLU A 111 -8.92 5.39 6.99
C GLU A 111 -7.82 5.40 5.93
N ARG A 112 -6.77 4.60 6.15
CA ARG A 112 -5.68 4.44 5.17
C ARG A 112 -6.18 3.85 3.86
N ALA A 113 -7.00 2.80 3.90
CA ALA A 113 -7.56 2.15 2.71
C ALA A 113 -8.39 3.13 1.87
N LEU A 114 -9.24 3.91 2.53
CA LEU A 114 -10.07 4.94 1.90
C LEU A 114 -9.22 6.06 1.28
N ALA A 115 -8.26 6.59 2.05
CA ALA A 115 -7.36 7.64 1.56
C ALA A 115 -6.53 7.18 0.36
N MET A 116 -6.04 5.94 0.36
CA MET A 116 -5.26 5.37 -0.76
C MET A 116 -6.06 5.26 -2.05
N LEU A 117 -7.37 5.11 -2.00
CA LEU A 117 -8.25 5.11 -3.18
C LEU A 117 -8.91 6.47 -3.45
N GLY A 118 -8.43 7.54 -2.82
CA GLY A 118 -8.86 8.91 -3.09
C GLY A 118 -10.21 9.30 -2.46
N PHE A 119 -10.69 8.54 -1.48
CA PHE A 119 -11.90 8.91 -0.74
C PHE A 119 -11.58 9.99 0.30
N ALA A 120 -12.36 11.06 0.29
CA ALA A 120 -12.34 12.11 1.31
C ALA A 120 -13.48 11.90 2.30
N SER A 121 -13.21 12.16 3.58
CA SER A 121 -14.26 12.14 4.61
C SER A 121 -15.13 13.39 4.46
N LEU A 122 -16.42 13.20 4.27
CA LEU A 122 -17.41 14.26 4.32
C LEU A 122 -17.90 14.47 5.77
N GLU A 123 -18.21 13.36 6.42
CA GLU A 123 -18.58 13.27 7.83
C GLU A 123 -17.99 12.03 8.48
N THR A 124 -18.09 11.90 9.78
CA THR A 124 -17.64 10.71 10.51
C THR A 124 -18.26 9.44 9.97
N GLY A 125 -17.44 8.59 9.38
CA GLY A 125 -17.87 7.30 8.81
C GLY A 125 -18.60 7.41 7.47
N PHE A 126 -18.59 8.57 6.83
CA PHE A 126 -19.10 8.80 5.50
C PHE A 126 -18.02 9.42 4.61
N TYR A 127 -17.70 8.75 3.51
CA TYR A 127 -16.61 9.09 2.62
C TYR A 127 -17.11 9.15 1.18
N LEU A 128 -16.58 10.10 0.41
CA LEU A 128 -16.91 10.30 -1.00
C LEU A 128 -15.66 10.36 -1.86
N ARG A 129 -15.80 9.90 -3.09
CA ARG A 129 -14.84 10.10 -4.18
C ARG A 129 -15.59 10.39 -5.47
N PRO A 130 -15.16 11.34 -6.33
CA PRO A 130 -15.72 11.49 -7.68
C PRO A 130 -15.60 10.18 -8.47
N ASP A 131 -16.63 9.83 -9.22
CA ASP A 131 -16.62 8.69 -10.14
C ASP A 131 -15.98 9.12 -11.48
N ASN A 132 -14.65 9.26 -11.46
CA ASN A 132 -13.85 9.73 -12.59
C ASN A 132 -12.68 8.78 -12.93
N ILE A 133 -12.72 7.55 -12.45
CA ILE A 133 -11.74 6.51 -12.76
C ILE A 133 -12.48 5.34 -13.39
N ASP A 134 -11.94 4.78 -14.47
CA ASP A 134 -12.48 3.60 -15.14
C ASP A 134 -12.27 2.34 -14.28
N GLU A 135 -13.15 2.20 -13.31
CA GLU A 135 -13.27 1.06 -12.39
C GLU A 135 -14.75 0.84 -12.05
N ASN A 136 -15.19 -0.40 -12.03
CA ASN A 136 -16.52 -0.71 -11.54
C ASN A 136 -16.57 -0.83 -10.00
N LEU A 137 -17.77 -0.72 -9.44
CA LEU A 137 -18.00 -0.73 -7.99
C LEU A 137 -17.46 -1.98 -7.30
N SER A 138 -17.56 -3.14 -7.95
CA SER A 138 -17.07 -4.42 -7.41
C SER A 138 -15.54 -4.43 -7.30
N GLN A 139 -14.84 -3.88 -8.29
CA GLN A 139 -13.38 -3.75 -8.28
C GLN A 139 -12.94 -2.79 -7.17
N ILE A 140 -13.61 -1.65 -7.03
CA ILE A 140 -13.34 -0.67 -5.97
C ILE A 140 -13.52 -1.30 -4.59
N ARG A 141 -14.63 -1.99 -4.37
CA ARG A 141 -14.91 -2.69 -3.12
C ARG A 141 -13.86 -3.75 -2.81
N GLN A 142 -13.48 -4.56 -3.78
CA GLN A 142 -12.45 -5.58 -3.62
C GLN A 142 -11.10 -4.98 -3.26
N ARG A 143 -10.72 -3.86 -3.89
CA ARG A 143 -9.48 -3.14 -3.58
C ARG A 143 -9.51 -2.55 -2.18
N LEU A 144 -10.60 -1.91 -1.79
CA LEU A 144 -10.78 -1.38 -0.44
C LEU A 144 -10.64 -2.47 0.62
N CYS A 145 -11.28 -3.64 0.42
CA CYS A 145 -11.17 -4.78 1.34
C CYS A 145 -9.73 -5.31 1.43
N ARG A 146 -9.03 -5.44 0.31
CA ARG A 146 -7.61 -5.84 0.29
C ARG A 146 -6.71 -4.87 1.06
N LEU A 147 -7.01 -3.59 1.02
CA LEU A 147 -6.28 -2.54 1.74
C LEU A 147 -6.65 -2.46 3.22
N GLY A 148 -7.70 -3.15 3.65
CA GLY A 148 -8.08 -3.28 5.06
C GLY A 148 -9.39 -2.60 5.46
N LEU A 149 -10.24 -2.21 4.50
CA LEU A 149 -11.63 -1.87 4.78
C LEU A 149 -12.40 -3.15 5.13
N GLU A 150 -13.22 -3.10 6.15
CA GLU A 150 -14.06 -4.22 6.57
C GLU A 150 -15.10 -4.55 5.50
N ALA A 151 -15.35 -5.86 5.31
CA ALA A 151 -16.27 -6.36 4.28
C ALA A 151 -17.72 -5.90 4.47
N GLN A 152 -18.08 -5.51 5.71
CA GLN A 152 -19.40 -5.00 6.07
C GLN A 152 -19.60 -3.54 5.68
N ALA A 153 -18.55 -2.81 5.30
CA ALA A 153 -18.68 -1.44 4.81
C ALA A 153 -19.60 -1.40 3.57
N LEU A 154 -20.48 -0.41 3.53
CA LEU A 154 -21.36 -0.21 2.38
C LEU A 154 -20.65 0.67 1.35
N VAL A 155 -20.58 0.21 0.10
CA VAL A 155 -20.00 0.93 -1.03
C VAL A 155 -21.05 1.01 -2.13
N PHE A 156 -21.37 2.22 -2.57
CA PHE A 156 -22.45 2.47 -3.54
C PHE A 156 -22.20 3.75 -4.37
N TYR A 157 -22.98 3.92 -5.43
CA TYR A 157 -23.09 5.17 -6.20
C TYR A 157 -24.07 6.12 -5.57
#